data_5c01cd841c2df2c55356c101fae2c371
#
_entry.id   5c01cd841c2df2c55356c101fae2c371
#
_cell.length_a   1.000
_cell.length_b   1.000
_cell.length_c   1.000
_cell.angle_alpha   90.00
_cell.angle_beta   90.00
_cell.angle_gamma   90.00
#
_symmetry.space_group_name_H-M   'P 1'
#
loop_
_entity.id
_entity.type
_entity.pdbx_description
1 polymer ?
#
loop_
_entity_poly.entity_id
_entity_poly.type
_entity_poly.pdbx_seq_one_letter_code
_entity_poly.pdbx_strand_id
1 'polypeptide(L)'
;MTEARHWPVRLAATAEKDLRQILAWTAANFGEVQARTYAETLSATLEALVEGPNILGAKRRPEIGRGILSIHVARHGRKGRHFVMFRVGKYQNQDVIDVLRVLHDAMDLQRHLSPESTGK
;
A
#
# COMPACT_ATOMS: atom_id res chain seq x y z
N MET A 1 -17.15 -3.95 26.66
CA MET A 1 -16.95 -3.82 25.23
C MET A 1 -15.48 -3.61 24.91
N THR A 2 -14.99 -4.31 23.91
CA THR A 2 -13.60 -4.19 23.52
C THR A 2 -13.45 -3.09 22.49
N GLU A 3 -12.51 -2.21 22.74
CA GLU A 3 -12.22 -1.18 21.77
C GLU A 3 -11.48 -1.76 20.59
N ALA A 4 -11.76 -1.20 19.42
CA ALA A 4 -11.04 -1.60 18.23
C ALA A 4 -9.57 -1.25 18.39
N ARG A 5 -8.71 -2.19 18.08
CA ARG A 5 -7.29 -1.97 18.10
C ARG A 5 -6.89 -1.16 16.88
N HIS A 6 -6.16 -0.09 17.10
CA HIS A 6 -5.62 0.69 15.99
C HIS A 6 -4.16 0.31 15.80
N TRP A 7 -3.83 -0.06 14.59
CA TRP A 7 -2.48 -0.46 14.23
C TRP A 7 -1.72 0.75 13.72
N PRO A 8 -0.55 1.04 14.26
CA PRO A 8 0.29 2.06 13.63
C PRO A 8 0.65 1.64 12.23
N VAL A 9 0.63 2.58 11.30
CA VAL A 9 0.98 2.34 9.91
C VAL A 9 2.23 3.13 9.58
N ARG A 10 3.27 2.45 9.13
CA ARG A 10 4.54 3.06 8.78
C ARG A 10 4.77 2.89 7.28
N LEU A 11 5.33 3.92 6.68
CA LEU A 11 5.65 3.89 5.25
C LEU A 11 7.16 3.71 5.10
N ALA A 12 7.57 2.67 4.38
CA ALA A 12 8.97 2.54 3.99
C ALA A 12 9.34 3.69 3.06
N ALA A 13 10.61 4.03 3.02
CA ALA A 13 11.07 5.11 2.17
C ALA A 13 10.72 4.86 0.70
N THR A 14 10.77 3.58 0.28
CA THR A 14 10.39 3.22 -1.08
C THR A 14 8.91 3.45 -1.34
N ALA A 15 8.06 3.19 -0.34
CA ALA A 15 6.62 3.45 -0.50
C ALA A 15 6.36 4.95 -0.59
N GLU A 16 7.05 5.76 0.20
CA GLU A 16 6.91 7.20 0.10
C GLU A 16 7.32 7.71 -1.27
N LYS A 17 8.40 7.17 -1.79
CA LYS A 17 8.86 7.54 -3.12
C LYS A 17 7.83 7.15 -4.17
N ASP A 18 7.26 5.94 -4.04
CA ASP A 18 6.21 5.50 -4.95
C ASP A 18 5.05 6.49 -4.96
N LEU A 19 4.59 6.90 -3.79
CA LEU A 19 3.46 7.83 -3.69
C LEU A 19 3.77 9.15 -4.37
N ARG A 20 4.95 9.69 -4.14
CA ARG A 20 5.33 10.95 -4.78
C ARG A 20 5.36 10.82 -6.29
N GLN A 21 5.91 9.72 -6.79
CA GLN A 21 6.00 9.50 -8.24
C GLN A 21 4.62 9.31 -8.87
N ILE A 22 3.75 8.57 -8.19
CA ILE A 22 2.40 8.36 -8.69
C ILE A 22 1.66 9.68 -8.81
N LEU A 23 1.75 10.53 -7.80
CA LEU A 23 1.02 11.78 -7.80
C LEU A 23 1.61 12.78 -8.78
N ALA A 24 2.93 12.80 -8.92
CA ALA A 24 3.58 13.66 -9.91
C ALA A 24 3.18 13.25 -11.31
N TRP A 25 3.17 11.95 -11.58
CA TRP A 25 2.76 11.44 -12.89
C TRP A 25 1.29 11.76 -13.17
N THR A 26 0.44 11.60 -12.17
CA THR A 26 -0.98 11.88 -12.33
C THR A 26 -1.21 13.35 -12.64
N ALA A 27 -0.52 14.24 -11.92
CA ALA A 27 -0.66 15.67 -12.16
C ALA A 27 -0.18 16.04 -13.56
N ALA A 28 0.95 15.46 -14.00
CA ALA A 28 1.51 15.77 -15.31
C ALA A 28 0.61 15.30 -16.45
N ASN A 29 -0.10 14.19 -16.26
CA ASN A 29 -0.89 13.58 -17.33
C ASN A 29 -2.37 13.91 -17.26
N PHE A 30 -2.90 14.23 -16.09
CA PHE A 30 -4.34 14.43 -15.91
C PHE A 30 -4.69 15.69 -15.11
N GLY A 31 -3.69 16.45 -14.68
CA GLY A 31 -3.91 17.71 -13.98
C GLY A 31 -3.94 17.58 -12.48
N GLU A 32 -3.88 18.74 -11.82
CA GLU A 32 -3.75 18.78 -10.36
C GLU A 32 -5.00 18.35 -9.63
N VAL A 33 -6.16 18.62 -10.20
CA VAL A 33 -7.42 18.20 -9.58
C VAL A 33 -7.47 16.68 -9.50
N GLN A 34 -7.09 16.01 -10.59
CA GLN A 34 -7.10 14.56 -10.62
C GLN A 34 -6.05 13.99 -9.67
N ALA A 35 -4.89 14.62 -9.59
CA ALA A 35 -3.85 14.17 -8.64
C ALA A 35 -4.34 14.31 -7.21
N ARG A 36 -5.05 15.39 -6.89
CA ARG A 36 -5.59 15.57 -5.54
C ARG A 36 -6.62 14.51 -5.21
N THR A 37 -7.50 14.22 -6.16
CA THR A 37 -8.50 13.16 -5.98
C THR A 37 -7.82 11.82 -5.75
N TYR A 38 -6.76 11.54 -6.51
CA TYR A 38 -6.07 10.27 -6.33
C TYR A 38 -5.30 10.22 -5.02
N ALA A 39 -4.76 11.34 -4.57
CA ALA A 39 -4.14 11.40 -3.25
C ALA A 39 -5.12 11.00 -2.17
N GLU A 40 -6.37 11.44 -2.28
CA GLU A 40 -7.41 11.07 -1.32
C GLU A 40 -7.69 9.57 -1.39
N THR A 41 -7.72 9.01 -2.59
CA THR A 41 -7.93 7.57 -2.76
C THR A 41 -6.80 6.77 -2.09
N LEU A 42 -5.56 7.16 -2.32
CA LEU A 42 -4.42 6.49 -1.71
C LEU A 42 -4.46 6.64 -0.19
N SER A 43 -4.75 7.83 0.30
CA SER A 43 -4.83 8.08 1.73
C SER A 43 -5.92 7.25 2.39
N ALA A 44 -7.07 7.11 1.73
CA ALA A 44 -8.16 6.32 2.28
C ALA A 44 -7.75 4.87 2.48
N THR A 45 -6.99 4.31 1.54
CA THR A 45 -6.51 2.94 1.67
C THR A 45 -5.52 2.82 2.82
N LEU A 46 -4.58 3.77 2.93
CA LEU A 46 -3.61 3.73 4.03
C LEU A 46 -4.29 3.88 5.38
N GLU A 47 -5.31 4.73 5.46
CA GLU A 47 -6.06 4.89 6.70
C GLU A 47 -6.81 3.63 7.08
N ALA A 48 -7.31 2.91 6.08
CA ALA A 48 -8.02 1.65 6.35
C ALA A 48 -7.11 0.62 7.01
N LEU A 49 -5.81 0.67 6.75
CA LEU A 49 -4.87 -0.28 7.36
C LEU A 49 -4.74 -0.11 8.86
N VAL A 50 -5.20 1.00 9.41
CA VAL A 50 -5.25 1.20 10.87
C VAL A 50 -6.11 0.13 11.55
N GLU A 51 -7.05 -0.46 10.81
CA GLU A 51 -7.90 -1.53 11.32
C GLU A 51 -7.18 -2.88 11.39
N GLY A 52 -6.00 -2.97 10.82
CA GLY A 52 -5.19 -4.18 10.89
C GLY A 52 -5.06 -4.90 9.57
N PRO A 53 -4.30 -6.01 9.57
CA PRO A 53 -3.95 -6.69 8.32
C PRO A 53 -5.08 -7.54 7.74
N ASN A 54 -6.18 -7.73 8.46
CA ASN A 54 -7.25 -8.62 8.02
C ASN A 54 -8.47 -7.86 7.50
N ILE A 55 -8.30 -6.62 7.12
CA ILE A 55 -9.43 -5.82 6.62
C ILE A 55 -9.94 -6.40 5.30
N LEU A 56 -11.18 -6.10 5.00
CA LEU A 56 -11.81 -6.58 3.78
C LEU A 56 -11.03 -6.08 2.57
N GLY A 57 -10.71 -7.00 1.67
CA GLY A 57 -9.94 -6.67 0.48
C GLY A 57 -8.47 -6.97 0.59
N ALA A 58 -7.95 -7.16 1.81
CA ALA A 58 -6.55 -7.54 1.97
C ALA A 58 -6.38 -9.00 1.57
N LYS A 59 -5.34 -9.28 0.80
CA LYS A 59 -5.06 -10.62 0.31
C LYS A 59 -3.63 -11.01 0.64
N ARG A 60 -3.45 -12.26 1.06
CA ARG A 60 -2.12 -12.80 1.27
C ARG A 60 -1.47 -13.07 -0.08
N ARG A 61 -0.17 -12.78 -0.13
CA ARG A 61 0.59 -12.96 -1.38
C ARG A 61 1.82 -13.83 -1.12
N PRO A 62 1.62 -15.12 -0.77
CA PRO A 62 2.77 -15.97 -0.47
C PRO A 62 3.68 -16.17 -1.69
N GLU A 63 3.14 -16.05 -2.89
CA GLU A 63 3.95 -16.17 -4.10
C GLU A 63 4.95 -15.01 -4.22
N ILE A 64 4.69 -13.88 -3.57
CA ILE A 64 5.60 -12.74 -3.59
C ILE A 64 6.62 -12.85 -2.47
N GLY A 65 6.15 -13.21 -1.29
CA GLY A 65 7.05 -13.36 -0.16
C GLY A 65 6.28 -13.67 1.11
N ARG A 66 7.01 -14.17 2.10
CA ARG A 66 6.39 -14.56 3.36
C ARG A 66 5.83 -13.33 4.06
N GLY A 67 4.58 -13.42 4.47
CA GLY A 67 3.93 -12.37 5.23
C GLY A 67 3.50 -11.17 4.42
N ILE A 68 3.71 -11.20 3.10
CA ILE A 68 3.32 -10.07 2.24
C ILE A 68 1.82 -10.12 2.00
N LEU A 69 1.19 -8.95 2.13
CA LEU A 69 -0.23 -8.78 1.82
C LEU A 69 -0.37 -7.64 0.83
N SER A 70 -1.49 -7.63 0.13
CA SER A 70 -1.80 -6.53 -0.78
C SER A 70 -3.25 -6.10 -0.58
N ILE A 71 -3.50 -4.83 -0.86
CA ILE A 71 -4.85 -4.31 -0.92
C ILE A 71 -4.92 -3.31 -2.08
N HIS A 72 -5.93 -3.48 -2.93
CA HIS A 72 -6.10 -2.60 -4.08
C HIS A 72 -6.79 -1.32 -3.62
N VAL A 73 -6.39 -0.20 -4.20
CA VAL A 73 -6.92 1.10 -3.77
C VAL A 73 -8.32 1.37 -4.31
N ALA A 74 -8.77 0.61 -5.32
CA ALA A 74 -10.12 0.74 -5.86
C ALA A 74 -11.09 0.04 -4.92
N ARG A 75 -11.50 0.75 -3.88
CA ARG A 75 -12.39 0.26 -2.82
C ARG A 75 -13.48 1.30 -2.59
N HIS A 76 -14.64 0.83 -2.15
CA HIS A 76 -15.73 1.72 -1.73
C HIS A 76 -16.06 2.76 -2.79
N GLY A 77 -16.13 2.31 -4.06
CA GLY A 77 -16.49 3.19 -5.15
C GLY A 77 -15.37 4.07 -5.68
N ARG A 78 -14.18 4.00 -5.08
CA ARG A 78 -13.04 4.76 -5.57
C ARG A 78 -12.40 4.07 -6.75
N LYS A 79 -11.79 4.85 -7.63
CA LYS A 79 -11.13 4.34 -8.82
C LYS A 79 -9.62 4.45 -8.67
N GLY A 80 -8.92 3.41 -9.10
CA GLY A 80 -7.47 3.43 -9.01
C GLY A 80 -6.87 2.20 -9.65
N ARG A 81 -5.57 2.24 -9.85
CA ARG A 81 -4.83 1.21 -10.56
C ARG A 81 -3.60 0.75 -9.79
N HIS A 82 -3.65 0.83 -8.44
CA HIS A 82 -2.47 0.49 -7.64
C HIS A 82 -2.83 -0.46 -6.52
N PHE A 83 -1.84 -1.29 -6.16
CA PHE A 83 -1.85 -2.08 -4.94
C PHE A 83 -0.97 -1.44 -3.90
N VAL A 84 -1.43 -1.45 -2.65
CA VAL A 84 -0.58 -1.16 -1.50
C VAL A 84 -0.07 -2.51 -0.98
N MET A 85 1.26 -2.68 -0.97
CA MET A 85 1.91 -3.90 -0.51
C MET A 85 2.40 -3.66 0.90
N PHE A 86 2.01 -4.54 1.82
CA PHE A 86 2.32 -4.33 3.23
C PHE A 86 2.54 -5.65 3.93
N ARG A 87 3.01 -5.56 5.16
CA ARG A 87 3.15 -6.72 6.03
C ARG A 87 3.10 -6.26 7.48
N VAL A 88 2.91 -7.22 8.39
CA VAL A 88 3.01 -6.94 9.82
C VAL A 88 4.47 -6.90 10.20
N GLY A 89 4.87 -5.85 10.90
CA GLY A 89 6.23 -5.71 11.41
C GLY A 89 6.21 -5.39 12.88
N LYS A 90 7.39 -5.12 13.41
CA LYS A 90 7.56 -4.73 14.81
C LYS A 90 8.29 -3.41 14.89
N TYR A 91 7.82 -2.55 15.77
CA TYR A 91 8.50 -1.30 16.06
C TYR A 91 8.32 -1.00 17.54
N GLN A 92 9.42 -0.90 18.26
CA GLN A 92 9.40 -0.63 19.71
C GLN A 92 8.48 -1.62 20.43
N ASN A 93 8.63 -2.91 20.11
CA ASN A 93 7.89 -4.02 20.71
C ASN A 93 6.39 -3.98 20.44
N GLN A 94 5.97 -3.23 19.44
CA GLN A 94 4.56 -3.13 19.05
C GLN A 94 4.39 -3.61 17.63
N ASP A 95 3.30 -4.38 17.40
CA ASP A 95 2.94 -4.78 16.05
C ASP A 95 2.49 -3.56 15.25
N VAL A 96 3.04 -3.43 14.05
CA VAL A 96 2.72 -2.31 13.16
C VAL A 96 2.45 -2.85 11.77
N ILE A 97 1.81 -2.03 10.95
CA ILE A 97 1.69 -2.30 9.51
C ILE A 97 2.84 -1.56 8.82
N ASP A 98 3.70 -2.31 8.14
CA ASP A 98 4.76 -1.72 7.33
C ASP A 98 4.30 -1.71 5.87
N VAL A 99 4.09 -0.53 5.32
CA VAL A 99 3.78 -0.38 3.90
C VAL A 99 5.09 -0.36 3.14
N LEU A 100 5.28 -1.35 2.29
CA LEU A 100 6.55 -1.60 1.61
C LEU A 100 6.63 -0.92 0.26
N ARG A 101 5.56 -1.00 -0.53
CA ARG A 101 5.52 -0.43 -1.87
C ARG A 101 4.09 -0.06 -2.22
N VAL A 102 3.95 0.85 -3.19
CA VAL A 102 2.68 1.12 -3.87
C VAL A 102 2.96 0.92 -5.34
N LEU A 103 2.38 -0.13 -5.94
CA LEU A 103 2.76 -0.57 -7.28
C LEU A 103 1.54 -0.62 -8.19
N HIS A 104 1.75 -0.23 -9.45
CA HIS A 104 0.69 -0.29 -10.45
C HIS A 104 0.23 -1.74 -10.64
N ASP A 105 -1.09 -1.94 -10.80
CA ASP A 105 -1.64 -3.29 -10.84
C ASP A 105 -1.30 -4.05 -12.12
N ALA A 106 -0.75 -3.39 -13.14
CA ALA A 106 -0.26 -4.04 -14.33
C ALA A 106 1.18 -4.52 -14.21
N MET A 107 1.87 -4.18 -13.11
CA MET A 107 3.25 -4.62 -12.91
C MET A 107 3.31 -6.06 -12.47
N ASP A 108 4.45 -6.70 -12.72
CA ASP A 108 4.77 -8.00 -12.14
C ASP A 108 5.20 -7.77 -10.70
N LEU A 109 4.26 -7.97 -9.77
CA LEU A 109 4.50 -7.66 -8.36
C LEU A 109 5.61 -8.52 -7.77
N GLN A 110 5.65 -9.79 -8.14
CA GLN A 110 6.65 -10.71 -7.64
C GLN A 110 8.05 -10.23 -8.02
N ARG A 111 8.20 -9.73 -9.24
CA ARG A 111 9.48 -9.25 -9.71
C ARG A 111 9.97 -8.03 -8.94
N HIS A 112 9.04 -7.18 -8.50
CA HIS A 112 9.40 -5.94 -7.81
C HIS A 112 9.63 -6.11 -6.33
N LEU A 113 9.19 -7.23 -5.74
CA LEU A 113 9.33 -7.46 -4.30
C LEU A 113 10.18 -8.66 -3.98
N SER A 114 10.40 -9.55 -4.94
CA SER A 114 11.19 -10.75 -4.70
C SER A 114 12.65 -10.38 -4.42
N PRO A 115 13.30 -11.05 -3.46
CA PRO A 115 14.72 -10.81 -3.23
C PRO A 115 15.58 -11.05 -4.47
N GLU A 116 15.18 -11.97 -5.34
CA GLU A 116 15.94 -12.22 -6.56
C GLU A 116 15.95 -11.02 -7.48
N SER A 117 14.91 -10.19 -7.46
CA SER A 117 14.87 -9.05 -8.35
C SER A 117 15.81 -7.93 -7.92
N THR A 118 16.21 -7.92 -6.66
CA THR A 118 17.08 -6.87 -6.14
C THR A 118 18.55 -7.19 -6.30
N GLY A 119 18.86 -8.42 -6.62
CA GLY A 119 20.25 -8.83 -6.79
C GLY A 119 20.77 -8.69 -8.20
N LYS A 120 19.97 -8.18 -9.08
CA LYS A 120 20.36 -8.08 -10.51
C LYS A 120 20.89 -6.73 -10.87
#